data_4dd57319a2bcd8f235462cfe201d9c10
#
_entry.id   4dd57319a2bcd8f235462cfe201d9c10
#
_cell.length_a   1.000
_cell.length_b   1.000
_cell.length_c   1.000
_cell.angle_alpha   90.00
_cell.angle_beta   90.00
_cell.angle_gamma   90.00
#
_symmetry.space_group_name_H-M   'P 1'
#
loop_
_entity.id
_entity.type
_entity.pdbx_description
1 polymer ?
#
loop_
_entity_poly.entity_id
_entity_poly.type
_entity_poly.pdbx_seq_one_letter_code
_entity_poly.pdbx_strand_id
1 'polypeptide(L)' 'MSRLKQNQIIDNVIQSITSITESQCSLSEKDLIVLNEALERLQFLKRKKGKTNEQIRQEIAKVVGLLIEFFAKDQN' A
#
# COMPACT_ATOMS: atom_id res chain seq x y z
N MET A 1 12.97 -16.23 0.89
CA MET A 1 13.33 -14.86 1.23
C MET A 1 13.40 -14.67 2.73
N SER A 2 14.34 -13.88 3.22
CA SER A 2 14.44 -13.62 4.65
C SER A 2 13.32 -12.68 5.10
N ARG A 3 12.97 -12.75 6.38
CA ARG A 3 11.96 -11.87 6.97
C ARG A 3 12.33 -10.40 6.79
N LEU A 4 13.63 -10.10 6.87
CA LEU A 4 14.11 -8.74 6.66
C LEU A 4 13.80 -8.22 5.27
N LYS A 5 14.03 -9.04 4.24
CA LYS A 5 13.72 -8.65 2.86
C LYS A 5 12.23 -8.49 2.63
N GLN A 6 11.41 -9.36 3.25
CA GLN A 6 9.96 -9.26 3.15
C GLN A 6 9.48 -7.93 3.72
N ASN A 7 9.96 -7.56 4.91
CA ASN A 7 9.58 -6.31 5.54
C ASN A 7 10.08 -5.11 4.75
N GLN A 8 11.25 -5.22 4.13
CA GLN A 8 11.79 -4.14 3.30
C GLN A 8 10.92 -3.88 2.08
N ILE A 9 10.43 -4.94 1.43
CA ILE A 9 9.52 -4.80 0.29
C ILE A 9 8.24 -4.09 0.72
N ILE A 10 7.67 -4.50 1.85
CA ILE A 10 6.46 -3.88 2.39
C ILE A 10 6.71 -2.41 2.73
N ASP A 11 7.83 -2.11 3.38
CA ASP A 11 8.19 -0.74 3.73
C ASP A 11 8.35 0.14 2.50
N ASN A 12 8.92 -0.39 1.42
CA ASN A 12 9.07 0.37 0.19
C ASN A 12 7.71 0.78 -0.39
N VAL A 13 6.75 -0.12 -0.34
CA VAL A 13 5.40 0.19 -0.81
C VAL A 13 4.73 1.22 0.10
N ILE A 14 4.87 1.06 1.42
CA ILE A 14 4.35 2.01 2.40
C ILE A 14 4.92 3.41 2.12
N GLN A 15 6.22 3.48 1.89
CA GLN A 15 6.89 4.74 1.63
C GLN A 15 6.38 5.41 0.35
N SER A 16 6.14 4.62 -0.68
CA SER A 16 5.59 5.13 -1.94
C SER A 16 4.20 5.74 -1.74
N ILE A 17 3.34 5.06 -0.98
CA ILE A 17 1.99 5.56 -0.70
C ILE A 17 2.06 6.82 0.15
N THR A 18 2.92 6.84 1.16
CA THR A 18 3.12 8.02 2.01
C THR A 18 3.57 9.22 1.18
N SER A 19 4.49 9.00 0.24
CA SER A 19 4.97 10.07 -0.65
C SER A 19 3.85 10.62 -1.52
N ILE A 20 2.99 9.75 -2.04
CA ILE A 20 1.83 10.19 -2.83
C ILE A 20 0.93 11.06 -1.97
N THR A 21 0.63 10.63 -0.75
CA THR A 21 -0.24 11.37 0.17
C THR A 21 0.34 12.75 0.49
N GLU A 22 1.64 12.83 0.69
CA GLU A 22 2.30 14.09 1.04
C GLU A 22 2.43 15.04 -0.16
N SER A 23 2.60 14.51 -1.36
CA SER A 23 2.84 15.34 -2.55
C SER A 23 1.57 15.84 -3.21
N GLN A 24 0.41 15.28 -2.88
CA GLN A 24 -0.87 15.65 -3.49
C GLN A 24 -1.61 16.61 -2.58
N CYS A 25 -1.73 17.86 -3.01
CA CYS A 25 -2.34 18.91 -2.19
C CYS A 25 -3.86 18.94 -2.27
N SER A 26 -4.46 18.26 -3.25
CA SER A 26 -5.91 18.35 -3.50
C SER A 26 -6.62 17.00 -3.38
N LEU A 27 -6.20 16.20 -2.40
CA LEU A 27 -6.85 14.92 -2.13
C LEU A 27 -8.19 15.14 -1.45
N SER A 28 -9.23 14.45 -1.95
CA SER A 28 -10.53 14.45 -1.31
C SER A 28 -10.51 13.52 -0.09
N GLU A 29 -11.56 13.61 0.74
CA GLU A 29 -11.69 12.70 1.88
C GLU A 29 -11.73 11.24 1.45
N LYS A 30 -12.40 10.96 0.34
CA LYS A 30 -12.47 9.60 -0.21
C LYS A 30 -11.09 9.09 -0.60
N ASP A 31 -10.28 9.95 -1.22
CA ASP A 31 -8.93 9.60 -1.62
C ASP A 31 -8.07 9.26 -0.40
N LEU A 32 -8.18 10.08 0.65
CA LEU A 32 -7.46 9.83 1.89
C LEU A 32 -7.86 8.52 2.54
N ILE A 33 -9.16 8.20 2.51
CA ILE A 33 -9.65 6.94 3.06
C ILE A 33 -9.04 5.76 2.32
N VAL A 34 -8.99 5.81 0.99
CA VAL A 34 -8.42 4.73 0.18
C VAL A 34 -6.93 4.56 0.50
N LEU A 35 -6.18 5.67 0.54
CA LEU A 35 -4.75 5.62 0.82
C LEU A 35 -4.48 5.12 2.23
N ASN A 36 -5.26 5.57 3.21
CA ASN A 36 -5.12 5.10 4.60
C ASN A 36 -5.44 3.62 4.73
N GLU A 37 -6.47 3.15 4.04
CA GLU A 37 -6.81 1.72 4.03
C GLU A 37 -5.65 0.90 3.47
N ALA A 38 -5.04 1.36 2.39
CA ALA A 38 -3.88 0.69 1.80
C ALA A 38 -2.73 0.62 2.80
N LEU A 39 -2.45 1.72 3.50
CA LEU A 39 -1.40 1.76 4.51
C LEU A 39 -1.69 0.81 5.66
N GLU A 40 -2.92 0.77 6.14
CA GLU A 40 -3.30 -0.12 7.24
C GLU A 40 -3.12 -1.59 6.86
N ARG A 41 -3.50 -1.96 5.64
CA ARG A 41 -3.32 -3.33 5.15
C ARG A 41 -1.85 -3.72 5.11
N LEU A 42 -0.99 -2.82 4.65
CA LEU A 42 0.44 -3.07 4.58
C LEU A 42 1.07 -3.15 5.97
N GLN A 43 0.66 -2.30 6.89
CA GLN A 43 1.17 -2.34 8.25
C GLN A 43 0.74 -3.61 8.97
N PHE A 44 -0.49 -4.06 8.74
CA PHE A 44 -0.98 -5.32 9.28
C PHE A 44 -0.15 -6.48 8.73
N LEU A 45 0.09 -6.49 7.43
CA LEU A 45 0.90 -7.53 6.79
C LEU A 45 2.32 -7.55 7.37
N LYS A 46 2.91 -6.38 7.58
CA LYS A 46 4.25 -6.28 8.14
C LYS A 46 4.35 -6.92 9.52
N ARG A 47 3.32 -6.73 10.36
CA ARG A 47 3.29 -7.26 11.71
C ARG A 47 2.96 -8.75 11.78
N LYS A 48 2.38 -9.30 10.72
CA LYS A 48 1.99 -10.70 10.69
C LYS A 48 3.21 -11.60 10.72
N LYS A 49 3.21 -12.57 11.64
CA LYS A 49 4.28 -13.57 11.75
C LYS A 49 3.98 -14.75 10.83
N GLY A 50 5.04 -15.35 10.31
CA GLY A 50 4.90 -16.54 9.48
C GLY A 50 4.29 -16.28 8.11
N LYS A 51 4.37 -15.03 7.61
CA LYS A 51 3.87 -14.73 6.29
C LYS A 51 4.73 -15.37 5.21
N THR A 52 4.07 -15.87 4.16
CA THR A 52 4.75 -16.44 3.02
C THR A 52 4.95 -15.40 1.94
N ASN A 53 5.87 -15.66 1.01
CA ASN A 53 6.08 -14.77 -0.13
C ASN A 53 4.81 -14.64 -0.97
N GLU A 54 4.04 -15.71 -1.08
CA GLU A 54 2.78 -15.69 -1.81
C GLU A 54 1.77 -14.75 -1.16
N GLN A 55 1.65 -14.78 0.18
CA GLN A 55 0.76 -13.88 0.90
C GLN A 55 1.15 -12.42 0.70
N ILE A 56 2.45 -12.14 0.75
CA ILE A 56 2.96 -10.79 0.52
C ILE A 56 2.61 -10.32 -0.88
N ARG A 57 2.85 -11.17 -1.87
CA ARG A 57 2.55 -10.85 -3.27
C ARG A 57 1.07 -10.56 -3.46
N GLN A 58 0.19 -11.38 -2.88
CA GLN A 58 -1.25 -11.21 -3.00
C GLN A 58 -1.73 -9.92 -2.35
N GLU A 59 -1.22 -9.61 -1.17
CA GLU A 59 -1.61 -8.39 -0.47
C GLU A 59 -1.12 -7.13 -1.18
N ILE A 60 0.12 -7.18 -1.68
CA ILE A 60 0.66 -6.05 -2.45
C ILE A 60 -0.15 -5.87 -3.73
N ALA A 61 -0.54 -6.95 -4.39
CA ALA A 61 -1.36 -6.87 -5.59
C ALA A 61 -2.72 -6.21 -5.30
N LYS A 62 -3.34 -6.52 -4.16
CA LYS A 62 -4.60 -5.89 -3.76
C LYS A 62 -4.41 -4.39 -3.53
N VAL A 63 -3.34 -4.01 -2.86
CA VAL A 63 -3.04 -2.60 -2.60
C VAL A 63 -2.77 -1.86 -3.91
N VAL A 64 -2.01 -2.46 -4.82
CA VAL A 64 -1.75 -1.88 -6.13
C VAL A 64 -3.05 -1.72 -6.90
N GLY A 65 -3.97 -2.68 -6.79
CA GLY A 65 -5.29 -2.56 -7.40
C GLY A 65 -6.08 -1.36 -6.90
N LEU A 66 -6.04 -1.11 -5.59
CA LEU A 66 -6.67 0.07 -5.00
C LEU A 66 -6.05 1.35 -5.54
N LEU A 67 -4.73 1.39 -5.67
CA LEU A 67 -4.04 2.57 -6.19
C LEU A 67 -4.35 2.80 -7.67
N ILE A 68 -4.48 1.74 -8.45
CA ILE A 68 -4.84 1.85 -9.86
C ILE A 68 -6.24 2.46 -9.99
N GLU A 69 -7.19 2.02 -9.18
CA GLU A 69 -8.53 2.60 -9.17
C GLU A 69 -8.50 4.08 -8.80
N PHE A 70 -7.68 4.42 -7.82
CA PHE A 70 -7.50 5.80 -7.38
C PHE A 70 -7.01 6.68 -8.54
N PHE A 71 -5.95 6.24 -9.23
CA PHE A 71 -5.39 6.99 -10.35
C PHE A 71 -6.32 7.03 -11.56
N ALA A 72 -7.08 5.98 -11.79
CA ALA A 72 -8.04 5.95 -12.89
C ALA A 72 -9.14 6.99 -12.71
N LYS A 73 -9.59 7.20 -11.48
CA LYS A 73 -10.61 8.21 -11.19
C LYS A 73 -10.09 9.63 -11.41
N ASP A 74 -8.83 9.86 -11.16
CA ASP A 74 -8.22 11.17 -11.31
C ASP A 74 -8.02 11.59 -12.76
N GLN A 75 -8.08 10.65 -13.69
CA GLN A 75 -7.85 10.92 -15.10
C GLN A 75 -9.14 11.28 -15.87
N ASN A 76 -10.26 11.31 -15.19
CA ASN A 76 -11.53 11.72 -15.81
C ASN A 76 -11.82 13.19 -15.50
#